data_5a332406eaa772f97950e85e021a95d8
#
_entry.id   5a332406eaa772f97950e85e021a95d8
#
_cell.length_a   1.000
_cell.length_b   1.000
_cell.length_c   1.000
_cell.angle_alpha   90.00
_cell.angle_beta   90.00
_cell.angle_gamma   90.00
#
_symmetry.space_group_name_H-M   'P 1'
#
loop_
_entity.id
_entity.type
_entity.pdbx_description
1 polymer ?
#
loop_
_entity_poly.entity_id
_entity_poly.type
_entity_poly.pdbx_seq_one_letter_code
_entity_poly.pdbx_strand_id
1 'polypeptide(L)'
;MELTVRERAIIDFERECWMLAGSKEASIRERFDVAPSSYYRAVSALIERPSALEYDPLTIKRLRKQRDERRRVRIEGRRADPNTQ
;
A
#
# COMPACT_ATOMS: atom_id res chain seq x y z
N MET A 1 5.27 -10.00 -17.03
CA MET A 1 6.15 -10.48 -15.97
C MET A 1 5.32 -10.93 -14.77
N GLU A 2 5.57 -12.13 -14.32
CA GLU A 2 4.76 -12.72 -13.26
C GLU A 2 5.19 -12.26 -11.89
N LEU A 3 4.24 -12.31 -10.96
CA LEU A 3 4.52 -11.94 -9.57
C LEU A 3 5.27 -13.07 -8.87
N THR A 4 6.19 -12.69 -7.99
CA THR A 4 6.85 -13.65 -7.13
C THR A 4 5.89 -14.13 -6.04
N VAL A 5 6.26 -15.22 -5.37
CA VAL A 5 5.48 -15.72 -4.23
C VAL A 5 5.33 -14.62 -3.18
N ARG A 6 6.41 -13.89 -2.91
CA ARG A 6 6.38 -12.83 -1.91
C ARG A 6 5.46 -11.68 -2.33
N GLU A 7 5.49 -11.31 -3.61
CA GLU A 7 4.62 -10.26 -4.11
C GLU A 7 3.15 -10.62 -3.99
N ARG A 8 2.81 -11.87 -4.30
CA ARG A 8 1.44 -12.34 -4.12
C ARG A 8 1.05 -12.33 -2.64
N ALA A 9 1.97 -12.71 -1.76
CA ALA A 9 1.71 -12.71 -0.33
C ALA A 9 1.43 -11.28 0.18
N ILE A 10 2.13 -10.29 -0.36
CA ILE A 10 1.89 -8.89 0.00
C ILE A 10 0.48 -8.46 -0.41
N ILE A 11 0.08 -8.79 -1.62
CA ILE A 11 -1.27 -8.45 -2.10
C ILE A 11 -2.33 -9.17 -1.27
N ASP A 12 -2.13 -10.43 -0.98
CA ASP A 12 -3.07 -11.21 -0.16
C ASP A 12 -3.19 -10.59 1.23
N PHE A 13 -2.09 -10.16 1.81
CA PHE A 13 -2.09 -9.51 3.11
C PHE A 13 -2.88 -8.18 3.05
N GLU A 14 -2.67 -7.38 2.01
CA GLU A 14 -3.41 -6.12 1.87
C GLU A 14 -4.90 -6.34 1.70
N ARG A 15 -5.29 -7.42 1.04
CA ARG A 15 -6.70 -7.75 0.88
C ARG A 15 -7.36 -8.07 2.21
N GLU A 16 -6.62 -8.69 3.12
CA GLU A 16 -7.18 -9.22 4.36
C GLU A 16 -6.81 -8.44 5.61
N CYS A 17 -5.90 -7.48 5.51
CA CYS A 17 -5.35 -6.84 6.71
C CYS A 17 -6.38 -6.08 7.54
N TRP A 18 -7.50 -5.67 6.94
CA TRP A 18 -8.54 -4.97 7.69
C TRP A 18 -9.22 -5.87 8.72
N MET A 19 -9.08 -7.18 8.57
CA MET A 19 -9.67 -8.14 9.51
C MET A 19 -8.72 -8.50 10.65
N LEU A 20 -7.49 -7.99 10.62
CA LEU A 20 -6.52 -8.35 11.63
C LEU A 20 -6.79 -7.62 12.94
N ALA A 21 -6.62 -8.34 14.04
CA ALA A 21 -6.61 -7.72 15.35
C ALA A 21 -5.21 -7.18 15.60
N GLY A 22 -5.13 -6.01 16.23
CA GLY A 22 -3.85 -5.45 16.60
C GLY A 22 -3.22 -4.59 15.50
N SER A 23 -1.93 -4.36 15.63
CA SER A 23 -1.20 -3.42 14.79
C SER A 23 -0.84 -4.03 13.44
N LYS A 24 -1.10 -3.29 12.37
CA LYS A 24 -0.70 -3.71 11.02
C LYS A 24 0.83 -3.81 10.93
N GLU A 25 1.53 -2.87 11.56
CA GLU A 25 2.98 -2.86 11.56
C GLU A 25 3.57 -4.10 12.22
N ALA A 26 2.99 -4.53 13.33
CA ALA A 26 3.44 -5.75 13.99
C ALA A 26 3.21 -6.97 13.10
N SER A 27 2.07 -7.02 12.42
CA SER A 27 1.78 -8.12 11.48
C SER A 27 2.75 -8.14 10.32
N ILE A 28 3.14 -6.97 9.80
CA ILE A 28 4.11 -6.86 8.72
C ILE A 28 5.44 -7.46 9.15
N ARG A 29 5.92 -7.09 10.34
CA ARG A 29 7.18 -7.62 10.86
C ARG A 29 7.13 -9.12 11.05
N GLU A 30 6.01 -9.60 11.56
CA GLU A 30 5.85 -11.01 11.82
C GLU A 30 5.81 -11.84 10.55
N ARG A 31 5.08 -11.37 9.55
CA ARG A 31 4.87 -12.14 8.32
C ARG A 31 5.99 -11.99 7.31
N PHE A 32 6.56 -10.80 7.20
CA PHE A 32 7.50 -10.48 6.14
C PHE A 32 8.92 -10.22 6.64
N ASP A 33 9.09 -10.09 7.94
CA ASP A 33 10.41 -9.86 8.55
C ASP A 33 11.12 -8.65 7.96
N VAL A 34 10.38 -7.57 7.76
CA VAL A 34 10.94 -6.31 7.25
C VAL A 34 10.38 -5.15 8.06
N ALA A 35 11.08 -4.03 8.01
CA ALA A 35 10.59 -2.81 8.64
C ALA A 35 9.34 -2.31 7.87
N PRO A 36 8.37 -1.70 8.57
CA PRO A 36 7.18 -1.19 7.90
C PRO A 36 7.48 -0.24 6.74
N SER A 37 8.51 0.61 6.86
CA SER A 37 8.86 1.52 5.77
C SER A 37 9.28 0.77 4.51
N SER A 38 10.04 -0.31 4.66
CA SER A 38 10.44 -1.15 3.53
C SER A 38 9.24 -1.84 2.90
N TYR A 39 8.31 -2.30 3.74
CA TYR A 39 7.09 -2.94 3.27
C TYR A 39 6.25 -1.96 2.43
N TYR A 40 6.02 -0.76 2.95
CA TYR A 40 5.19 0.21 2.23
C TYR A 40 5.83 0.67 0.93
N ARG A 41 7.16 0.74 0.90
CA ARG A 41 7.87 1.04 -0.34
C ARG A 41 7.65 -0.06 -1.37
N ALA A 42 7.69 -1.32 -0.93
CA ALA A 42 7.43 -2.45 -1.82
C ALA A 42 6.00 -2.43 -2.34
N VAL A 43 5.03 -2.10 -1.49
CA VAL A 43 3.63 -1.98 -1.90
C VAL A 43 3.49 -0.89 -2.96
N SER A 44 4.11 0.27 -2.75
CA SER A 44 4.03 1.38 -3.70
C SER A 44 4.53 1.00 -5.09
N ALA A 45 5.62 0.24 -5.15
CA ALA A 45 6.13 -0.24 -6.43
C ALA A 45 5.23 -1.30 -7.03
N LEU A 46 4.70 -2.18 -6.18
CA LEU A 46 3.90 -3.32 -6.63
C LEU A 46 2.58 -2.92 -7.26
N ILE A 47 1.90 -1.93 -6.68
CA ILE A 47 0.58 -1.53 -7.17
C ILE A 47 0.63 -0.86 -8.54
N GLU A 48 1.83 -0.49 -9.01
CA GLU A 48 1.99 0.06 -10.36
C GLU A 48 2.09 -1.01 -11.44
N ARG A 49 2.29 -2.26 -11.05
CA ARG A 49 2.56 -3.34 -12.01
C ARG A 49 1.27 -3.92 -12.58
N PRO A 50 1.19 -4.11 -13.91
CA PRO A 50 0.01 -4.73 -14.52
C PRO A 50 -0.28 -6.13 -14.00
N SER A 51 0.77 -6.91 -13.70
CA SER A 51 0.56 -8.26 -13.17
C SER A 51 -0.11 -8.26 -11.80
N ALA A 52 0.15 -7.22 -10.98
CA ALA A 52 -0.55 -7.10 -9.70
C ALA A 52 -2.03 -6.82 -9.92
N LEU A 53 -2.35 -5.94 -10.87
CA LEU A 53 -3.74 -5.63 -11.19
C LEU A 53 -4.48 -6.86 -11.71
N GLU A 54 -3.80 -7.69 -12.50
CA GLU A 54 -4.39 -8.93 -12.98
C GLU A 54 -4.65 -9.91 -11.86
N TYR A 55 -3.73 -9.97 -10.90
CA TYR A 55 -3.82 -10.93 -9.80
C TYR A 55 -5.01 -10.63 -8.90
N ASP A 56 -5.20 -9.36 -8.51
CA ASP A 56 -6.29 -8.98 -7.61
C ASP A 56 -6.72 -7.55 -7.94
N PRO A 57 -7.58 -7.39 -8.96
CA PRO A 57 -7.94 -6.05 -9.43
C PRO A 57 -8.62 -5.20 -8.35
N LEU A 58 -9.47 -5.79 -7.53
CA LEU A 58 -10.20 -4.99 -6.53
C LEU A 58 -9.26 -4.43 -5.48
N THR A 59 -8.36 -5.26 -4.97
CA THR A 59 -7.40 -4.82 -3.95
C THR A 59 -6.45 -3.77 -4.53
N ILE A 60 -5.92 -4.01 -5.74
CA ILE A 60 -4.97 -3.08 -6.33
C ILE A 60 -5.63 -1.74 -6.66
N LYS A 61 -6.85 -1.75 -7.19
CA LYS A 61 -7.56 -0.50 -7.47
C LYS A 61 -7.81 0.29 -6.19
N ARG A 62 -8.17 -0.41 -5.11
CA ARG A 62 -8.36 0.24 -3.82
C ARG A 62 -7.07 0.89 -3.33
N LEU A 63 -5.97 0.17 -3.43
CA LEU A 63 -4.67 0.68 -2.98
C LEU A 63 -4.21 1.86 -3.82
N ARG A 64 -4.42 1.82 -5.14
CA ARG A 64 -4.10 2.94 -6.02
C ARG A 64 -4.93 4.17 -5.66
N LYS A 65 -6.21 3.97 -5.39
CA LYS A 65 -7.08 5.07 -5.00
C LYS A 65 -6.63 5.70 -3.69
N GLN A 66 -6.28 4.88 -2.70
CA GLN A 66 -5.80 5.39 -1.43
C GLN A 66 -4.50 6.18 -1.58
N ARG A 67 -3.59 5.69 -2.44
CA ARG A 67 -2.36 6.41 -2.72
C ARG A 67 -2.64 7.77 -3.36
N ASP A 68 -3.53 7.79 -4.34
CA ASP A 68 -3.85 9.02 -5.05
C ASP A 68 -4.52 10.03 -4.14
N GLU A 69 -5.39 9.58 -3.25
CA GLU A 69 -6.03 10.46 -2.28
C GLU A 69 -5.02 11.06 -1.31
N ARG A 70 -4.06 10.25 -0.84
CA ARG A 70 -3.02 10.77 0.04
C ARG A 70 -2.16 11.81 -0.65
N ARG A 71 -1.84 11.60 -1.92
CA ARG A 71 -1.10 12.59 -2.71
C ARG A 71 -1.87 13.89 -2.83
N ARG A 72 -3.15 13.79 -3.15
CA ARG A 72 -3.99 14.95 -3.34
C ARG A 72 -4.11 15.76 -2.05
N VAL A 73 -4.36 15.08 -0.95
CA VAL A 73 -4.47 15.75 0.35
C VAL A 73 -3.16 16.45 0.70
N ARG A 74 -2.04 15.80 0.43
CA ARG A 74 -0.73 16.39 0.72
C ARG A 74 -0.50 17.66 -0.10
N ILE A 75 -0.84 17.62 -1.39
CA ILE A 75 -0.68 18.77 -2.27
C ILE A 75 -1.62 19.90 -1.85
N GLU A 76 -2.87 19.59 -1.60
CA GLU A 76 -3.85 20.58 -1.18
C GLU A 76 -3.47 21.19 0.16
N GLY A 77 -2.96 20.37 1.07
CA GLY A 77 -2.48 20.87 2.36
C GLY A 77 -1.36 21.86 2.21
N ARG A 78 -0.43 21.63 1.28
CA ARG A 78 0.64 22.58 1.01
C ARG A 78 0.13 23.89 0.46
N ARG A 79 -0.86 23.84 -0.41
CA ARG A 79 -1.43 25.05 -0.99
C ARG A 79 -2.19 25.87 0.04
N ALA A 80 -2.90 25.19 0.91
CA ALA A 80 -3.71 25.84 1.92
C ALA A 80 -2.88 26.45 3.02
N ASP A 81 -1.68 25.93 3.19
CA ASP A 81 -0.81 26.30 4.30
C ASP A 81 -0.06 27.58 4.03
N PRO A 82 -0.01 28.48 3.63
CA PRO A 82 0.73 29.60 3.54
C PRO A 82 0.54 30.83 4.26
N ASN A 83 0.25 30.04 4.52
CA ASN A 83 0.12 30.78 4.88
C ASN A 83 -0.06 31.24 5.50
N THR A 84 -0.01 30.89 5.50
CA THR A 84 -0.49 31.02 5.92
C THR A 84 -0.40 31.58 6.65
N GLN A 85 -0.23 31.62 6.62
CA GLN A 85 -0.35 32.12 7.16
C GLN A 85 -0.50 32.68 7.35
#